data_95fe920044eb1b61bb28c39024245487
#
_entry.id   95fe920044eb1b61bb28c39024245487
#
_cell.length_a   1.000
_cell.length_b   1.000
_cell.length_c   1.000
_cell.angle_alpha   90.00
_cell.angle_beta   90.00
_cell.angle_gamma   90.00
#
_symmetry.space_group_name_H-M   'P 1'
#
loop_
_entity.id
_entity.type
_entity.pdbx_description
1 polymer ?
#
loop_
_entity_poly.entity_id
_entity_poly.type
_entity_poly.pdbx_seq_one_letter_code
_entity_poly.pdbx_strand_id
1 'polypeptide(L)'
;MLRCAAATHHKDFKIMKGHAVWTRMGLAAALTLGCWPQLACAAALDGATLSALWGLPFAGVLLSIAVFPLIAPAFWHHHFGKIAAAWALAFLVPFALSYGGGVAFGSLVHALLDEYVPFIVLLTALYTVAGGICLRGNLHGSPRVNTAILALGTLLASIMGTTGAAMLLIRPLLRANDNRKHVVHVVVFFIFLVANAGGSLSPLGDPPLFLGFLQGVSFFWTTTHLALPMLLVCGVLLIGFYALDSYFFHRREEERSRFLDPTPDTPPLGIDGKINFVLLAAVIALVLMSGLWKPGVEFDVFGTHVALQNAVRDLALIGVTLLSLALTPRAARAGNDFNWAPIEEVAKLFAGIFVTIAPVITILRAGEAGAFAGIVHLVNDASGQPHDLMYFWATGLLSSFLDNAPTYLVFFNLAGGDAQTLMTTGATTLAAISAGAVFMGANTYIGNAPNFMVKAIAESRGVRMPGFFAYMGWSVVVLLPLFLVTGWLFF
;
A
#
# COMPACT_ATOMS: atom_id res chain seq x y z
N MET A 1 40.52 15.11 54.57
CA MET A 1 40.51 16.56 54.31
C MET A 1 39.40 16.83 53.32
N LEU A 2 38.33 17.41 53.79
CA LEU A 2 37.61 18.60 53.30
C LEU A 2 36.87 18.45 51.92
N ARG A 3 35.52 18.29 52.00
CA ARG A 3 34.45 19.28 51.70
C ARG A 3 34.29 19.52 50.19
N CYS A 4 33.12 19.41 49.61
CA CYS A 4 31.81 20.09 49.70
C CYS A 4 30.81 19.29 48.90
N ALA A 5 29.66 18.90 49.33
CA ALA A 5 28.41 19.54 49.74
C ALA A 5 27.68 20.31 48.60
N ALA A 6 26.50 19.71 48.25
CA ALA A 6 25.22 20.36 47.96
C ALA A 6 25.05 21.24 46.74
N ALA A 7 24.20 20.82 45.82
CA ALA A 7 23.15 21.66 45.23
C ALA A 7 22.02 20.79 44.65
N THR A 8 21.09 20.38 45.52
CA THR A 8 19.69 20.15 45.16
C THR A 8 18.99 21.48 45.15
N HIS A 9 18.40 21.90 43.99
CA HIS A 9 17.20 22.75 44.01
C HIS A 9 16.52 22.88 42.64
N HIS A 10 15.23 22.59 42.66
CA HIS A 10 14.18 23.14 41.82
C HIS A 10 14.15 22.84 40.31
N LYS A 11 13.42 21.80 39.94
CA LYS A 11 12.62 21.78 38.72
C LYS A 11 11.28 21.04 38.88
N ASP A 12 10.58 21.32 39.98
CA ASP A 12 9.19 20.86 40.13
C ASP A 12 8.29 22.09 40.22
N PHE A 13 7.97 22.73 39.07
CA PHE A 13 6.85 23.71 39.01
C PHE A 13 6.45 24.12 37.61
N LYS A 14 6.32 23.17 36.64
CA LYS A 14 5.76 23.53 35.30
C LYS A 14 4.79 22.53 34.69
N ILE A 15 4.39 21.47 35.40
CA ILE A 15 3.50 20.43 34.84
C ILE A 15 2.00 20.72 35.15
N MET A 16 1.66 21.62 36.02
CA MET A 16 0.25 21.83 36.44
C MET A 16 -0.55 22.91 35.69
N LYS A 17 0.00 23.58 34.66
CA LYS A 17 -0.78 24.56 33.89
C LYS A 17 -1.21 24.09 32.49
N GLY A 18 -0.78 22.91 32.03
CA GLY A 18 -1.16 22.35 30.73
C GLY A 18 -2.54 21.68 30.70
N HIS A 19 -2.94 21.03 31.77
CA HIS A 19 -4.19 20.26 31.81
C HIS A 19 -5.48 21.11 31.83
N ALA A 20 -5.45 22.32 32.34
CA ALA A 20 -6.62 23.19 32.40
C ALA A 20 -7.00 23.86 31.06
N VAL A 21 -6.05 23.96 30.11
CA VAL A 21 -6.32 24.53 28.79
C VAL A 21 -6.93 23.47 27.86
N TRP A 22 -6.44 22.24 27.91
CA TRP A 22 -6.96 21.16 27.08
C TRP A 22 -8.37 20.71 27.48
N THR A 23 -8.72 20.71 28.77
CA THR A 23 -10.08 20.42 29.23
C THR A 23 -11.08 21.53 28.86
N ARG A 24 -10.66 22.80 28.80
CA ARG A 24 -11.55 23.90 28.37
C ARG A 24 -11.74 23.95 26.87
N MET A 25 -10.74 23.58 26.07
CA MET A 25 -10.87 23.44 24.62
C MET A 25 -11.72 22.22 24.23
N GLY A 26 -11.59 21.10 24.95
CA GLY A 26 -12.42 19.90 24.74
C GLY A 26 -13.89 20.14 25.10
N LEU A 27 -14.19 20.89 26.16
CA LEU A 27 -15.57 21.23 26.56
C LEU A 27 -16.21 22.25 25.60
N ALA A 28 -15.44 23.22 25.09
CA ALA A 28 -15.93 24.18 24.10
C ALA A 28 -16.20 23.51 22.75
N ALA A 29 -15.36 22.56 22.31
CA ALA A 29 -15.60 21.75 21.11
C ALA A 29 -16.82 20.82 21.27
N ALA A 30 -17.04 20.23 22.45
CA ALA A 30 -18.21 19.39 22.72
C ALA A 30 -19.52 20.18 22.81
N LEU A 31 -19.50 21.41 23.28
CA LEU A 31 -20.68 22.27 23.37
C LEU A 31 -21.06 22.91 22.02
N THR A 32 -20.12 23.11 21.09
CA THR A 32 -20.42 23.57 19.73
C THR A 32 -20.94 22.44 18.83
N LEU A 33 -20.64 21.17 19.13
CA LEU A 33 -21.17 19.99 18.44
C LEU A 33 -22.63 19.66 18.85
N GLY A 34 -23.12 20.17 19.95
CA GLY A 34 -24.47 19.89 20.48
C GLY A 34 -25.58 20.81 19.97
N CYS A 35 -25.30 21.84 19.18
CA CYS A 35 -26.26 22.84 18.72
C CYS A 35 -26.39 22.94 17.19
N TRP A 36 -26.20 21.85 16.44
CA TRP A 36 -26.52 21.89 15.02
C TRP A 36 -27.90 21.30 14.74
N PRO A 37 -28.79 22.08 14.09
CA PRO A 37 -30.09 21.59 13.72
C PRO A 37 -29.94 20.49 12.68
N GLN A 38 -30.82 19.49 12.81
CA GLN A 38 -31.15 18.41 11.90
C GLN A 38 -30.33 18.40 10.60
N LEU A 39 -29.36 17.49 10.52
CA LEU A 39 -28.68 17.14 9.29
C LEU A 39 -29.74 16.74 8.28
N ALA A 40 -30.03 17.62 7.34
CA ALA A 40 -30.74 17.27 6.13
C ALA A 40 -30.04 16.03 5.56
N CYS A 41 -30.81 14.99 5.32
CA CYS A 41 -30.38 13.82 4.57
C CYS A 41 -29.54 14.31 3.40
N ALA A 42 -28.27 14.00 3.37
CA ALA A 42 -27.37 14.43 2.29
C ALA A 42 -27.95 13.84 1.01
N ALA A 43 -28.58 14.68 0.18
CA ALA A 43 -28.98 14.27 -1.15
C ALA A 43 -27.72 13.72 -1.82
N ALA A 44 -27.78 12.49 -2.32
CA ALA A 44 -26.67 11.88 -3.03
C ALA A 44 -26.23 12.85 -4.12
N LEU A 45 -24.96 13.25 -4.10
CA LEU A 45 -24.41 14.17 -5.09
C LEU A 45 -24.52 13.51 -6.47
N ASP A 46 -25.17 14.20 -7.41
CA ASP A 46 -25.26 13.74 -8.79
C ASP A 46 -23.94 14.04 -9.51
N GLY A 47 -23.21 12.98 -9.86
CA GLY A 47 -21.91 13.07 -10.55
C GLY A 47 -22.00 13.73 -11.92
N ALA A 48 -23.18 13.70 -12.58
CA ALA A 48 -23.39 14.35 -13.86
C ALA A 48 -23.38 15.90 -13.75
N THR A 49 -23.65 16.44 -12.57
CA THR A 49 -23.67 17.88 -12.32
C THR A 49 -22.35 18.43 -11.78
N LEU A 50 -21.42 17.54 -11.39
CA LEU A 50 -20.12 17.93 -10.84
C LEU A 50 -19.14 18.34 -11.94
N SER A 51 -18.50 19.50 -11.76
CA SER A 51 -17.42 19.96 -12.65
C SER A 51 -16.15 19.10 -12.49
N ALA A 52 -15.41 18.88 -13.59
CA ALA A 52 -14.08 18.27 -13.57
C ALA A 52 -13.08 18.97 -12.63
N LEU A 53 -13.28 20.25 -12.31
CA LEU A 53 -12.44 21.02 -11.40
C LEU A 53 -12.37 20.42 -9.99
N TRP A 54 -13.41 19.68 -9.55
CA TRP A 54 -13.39 18.97 -8.28
C TRP A 54 -12.38 17.81 -8.25
N GLY A 55 -11.87 17.37 -9.40
CA GLY A 55 -10.76 16.41 -9.49
C GLY A 55 -9.38 17.03 -9.29
N LEU A 56 -9.23 18.36 -9.34
CA LEU A 56 -7.91 19.01 -9.20
C LEU A 56 -7.20 18.74 -7.88
N PRO A 57 -7.87 18.76 -6.70
CA PRO A 57 -7.20 18.41 -5.45
C PRO A 57 -6.66 16.98 -5.42
N PHE A 58 -7.41 16.02 -5.97
CA PHE A 58 -6.95 14.64 -6.10
C PHE A 58 -5.76 14.51 -7.06
N ALA A 59 -5.84 15.11 -8.24
CA ALA A 59 -4.70 15.17 -9.17
C ALA A 59 -3.48 15.85 -8.53
N GLY A 60 -3.70 16.91 -7.75
CA GLY A 60 -2.65 17.64 -7.03
C GLY A 60 -1.94 16.79 -5.98
N VAL A 61 -2.66 16.01 -5.17
CA VAL A 61 -2.01 15.12 -4.19
C VAL A 61 -1.22 14.02 -4.90
N LEU A 62 -1.77 13.39 -5.95
CA LEU A 62 -1.09 12.35 -6.71
C LEU A 62 0.17 12.87 -7.41
N LEU A 63 0.09 14.02 -8.08
CA LEU A 63 1.26 14.66 -8.69
C LEU A 63 2.30 15.06 -7.65
N SER A 64 1.88 15.49 -6.46
CA SER A 64 2.81 15.79 -5.37
C SER A 64 3.58 14.56 -4.93
N ILE A 65 2.91 13.40 -4.80
CA ILE A 65 3.53 12.10 -4.47
C ILE A 65 4.51 11.66 -5.57
N ALA A 66 4.16 11.86 -6.83
CA ALA A 66 4.99 11.44 -7.97
C ALA A 66 6.22 12.33 -8.17
N VAL A 67 6.09 13.65 -7.98
CA VAL A 67 7.10 14.62 -8.41
C VAL A 67 8.05 15.03 -7.28
N PHE A 68 7.53 15.38 -6.09
CA PHE A 68 8.39 15.91 -5.01
C PHE A 68 9.48 14.94 -4.53
N PRO A 69 9.26 13.61 -4.38
CA PRO A 69 10.34 12.69 -4.02
C PRO A 69 11.50 12.68 -5.02
N LEU A 70 11.23 13.02 -6.29
CA LEU A 70 12.24 13.03 -7.37
C LEU A 70 13.02 14.33 -7.43
N ILE A 71 12.34 15.48 -7.29
CA ILE A 71 12.96 16.80 -7.48
C ILE A 71 13.42 17.48 -6.18
N ALA A 72 12.77 17.17 -5.05
CA ALA A 72 13.02 17.78 -3.75
C ALA A 72 12.82 16.79 -2.59
N PRO A 73 13.59 15.67 -2.52
CA PRO A 73 13.35 14.58 -1.56
C PRO A 73 13.42 15.03 -0.10
N ALA A 74 14.35 15.93 0.25
CA ALA A 74 14.46 16.46 1.61
C ALA A 74 13.24 17.31 2.02
N PHE A 75 12.73 18.13 1.11
CA PHE A 75 11.51 18.91 1.33
C PHE A 75 10.31 17.98 1.49
N TRP A 76 10.17 17.00 0.60
CA TRP A 76 9.09 16.01 0.66
C TRP A 76 9.07 15.28 2.01
N HIS A 77 10.19 14.73 2.43
CA HIS A 77 10.29 13.94 3.67
C HIS A 77 9.83 14.73 4.92
N HIS A 78 10.02 16.05 4.93
CA HIS A 78 9.60 16.90 6.07
C HIS A 78 8.17 17.45 5.94
N HIS A 79 7.57 17.44 4.74
CA HIS A 79 6.34 18.20 4.48
C HIS A 79 5.21 17.39 3.84
N PHE A 80 5.40 16.09 3.48
CA PHE A 80 4.40 15.27 2.78
C PHE A 80 3.02 15.32 3.46
N GLY A 81 2.95 15.18 4.79
CA GLY A 81 1.69 15.26 5.53
C GLY A 81 1.00 16.64 5.47
N LYS A 82 1.79 17.72 5.43
CA LYS A 82 1.23 19.08 5.27
C LYS A 82 0.71 19.31 3.87
N ILE A 83 1.39 18.75 2.86
CA ILE A 83 0.97 18.83 1.45
C ILE A 83 -0.33 18.05 1.26
N ALA A 84 -0.42 16.83 1.79
CA ALA A 84 -1.65 16.04 1.77
C ALA A 84 -2.81 16.76 2.46
N ALA A 85 -2.58 17.34 3.63
CA ALA A 85 -3.59 18.14 4.35
C ALA A 85 -3.99 19.40 3.58
N ALA A 86 -3.04 20.08 2.92
CA ALA A 86 -3.33 21.27 2.12
C ALA A 86 -4.27 20.93 0.93
N TRP A 87 -4.04 19.82 0.23
CA TRP A 87 -4.92 19.36 -0.85
C TRP A 87 -6.28 18.91 -0.33
N ALA A 88 -6.35 18.23 0.82
CA ALA A 88 -7.62 17.88 1.47
C ALA A 88 -8.43 19.14 1.82
N LEU A 89 -7.79 20.18 2.37
CA LEU A 89 -8.44 21.46 2.64
C LEU A 89 -8.82 22.22 1.36
N ALA A 90 -8.00 22.16 0.31
CA ALA A 90 -8.31 22.71 -1.01
C ALA A 90 -9.53 22.07 -1.66
N PHE A 91 -9.89 20.85 -1.28
CA PHE A 91 -11.15 20.21 -1.62
C PHE A 91 -12.27 20.63 -0.64
N LEU A 92 -12.09 20.34 0.66
CA LEU A 92 -13.18 20.44 1.64
C LEU A 92 -13.71 21.85 1.83
N VAL A 93 -12.84 22.88 1.80
CA VAL A 93 -13.28 24.26 2.04
C VAL A 93 -14.15 24.79 0.90
N PRO A 94 -13.73 24.77 -0.38
CA PRO A 94 -14.62 25.19 -1.47
C PRO A 94 -15.87 24.32 -1.60
N PHE A 95 -15.76 23.01 -1.32
CA PHE A 95 -16.88 22.08 -1.37
C PHE A 95 -17.93 22.41 -0.32
N ALA A 96 -17.53 22.71 0.92
CA ALA A 96 -18.41 23.15 1.99
C ALA A 96 -19.09 24.49 1.68
N LEU A 97 -18.39 25.41 1.01
CA LEU A 97 -18.96 26.71 0.58
C LEU A 97 -19.98 26.54 -0.56
N SER A 98 -19.75 25.57 -1.46
CA SER A 98 -20.61 25.36 -2.64
C SER A 98 -21.85 24.51 -2.36
N TYR A 99 -21.69 23.44 -1.55
CA TYR A 99 -22.73 22.43 -1.31
C TYR A 99 -23.21 22.39 0.15
N GLY A 100 -22.63 23.21 1.04
CA GLY A 100 -22.95 23.29 2.45
C GLY A 100 -22.07 22.43 3.34
N GLY A 101 -21.85 22.89 4.58
CA GLY A 101 -20.95 22.22 5.54
C GLY A 101 -21.40 20.81 5.93
N GLY A 102 -22.70 20.53 5.95
CA GLY A 102 -23.25 19.19 6.26
C GLY A 102 -22.86 18.16 5.19
N VAL A 103 -22.95 18.51 3.91
CA VAL A 103 -22.56 17.62 2.79
C VAL A 103 -21.07 17.36 2.79
N ALA A 104 -20.25 18.40 3.00
CA ALA A 104 -18.79 18.25 3.08
C ALA A 104 -18.37 17.39 4.29
N PHE A 105 -19.03 17.55 5.44
CA PHE A 105 -18.79 16.74 6.62
C PHE A 105 -19.21 15.28 6.40
N GLY A 106 -20.37 15.04 5.79
CA GLY A 106 -20.81 13.69 5.43
C GLY A 106 -19.82 12.99 4.48
N SER A 107 -19.35 13.68 3.44
CA SER A 107 -18.32 13.15 2.53
C SER A 107 -17.01 12.83 3.24
N LEU A 108 -16.60 13.67 4.19
CA LEU A 108 -15.40 13.43 5.01
C LEU A 108 -15.58 12.19 5.89
N VAL A 109 -16.71 12.07 6.60
CA VAL A 109 -17.00 10.92 7.46
C VAL A 109 -17.04 9.63 6.67
N HIS A 110 -17.69 9.64 5.51
CA HIS A 110 -17.75 8.48 4.60
C HIS A 110 -16.34 8.06 4.16
N ALA A 111 -15.53 8.98 3.63
CA ALA A 111 -14.16 8.68 3.22
C ALA A 111 -13.29 8.14 4.37
N LEU A 112 -13.50 8.61 5.59
CA LEU A 112 -12.75 8.14 6.75
C LEU A 112 -13.21 6.78 7.24
N LEU A 113 -14.51 6.53 7.38
CA LEU A 113 -15.04 5.32 8.02
C LEU A 113 -15.13 4.13 7.08
N ASP A 114 -15.49 4.35 5.81
CA ASP A 114 -15.67 3.25 4.86
C ASP A 114 -14.38 2.86 4.13
N GLU A 115 -13.44 3.80 3.96
CA GLU A 115 -12.25 3.56 3.17
C GLU A 115 -10.96 3.69 3.99
N TYR A 116 -10.70 4.85 4.61
CA TYR A 116 -9.42 5.15 5.24
C TYR A 116 -9.14 4.31 6.49
N VAL A 117 -10.07 4.27 7.46
CA VAL A 117 -9.86 3.57 8.74
C VAL A 117 -9.67 2.06 8.51
N PRO A 118 -10.54 1.35 7.77
CA PRO A 118 -10.33 -0.06 7.47
C PRO A 118 -9.00 -0.32 6.78
N PHE A 119 -8.64 0.52 5.82
CA PHE A 119 -7.40 0.40 5.05
C PHE A 119 -6.16 0.54 5.94
N ILE A 120 -6.08 1.62 6.72
CA ILE A 120 -4.88 1.88 7.53
C ILE A 120 -4.76 0.93 8.72
N VAL A 121 -5.87 0.48 9.29
CA VAL A 121 -5.89 -0.51 10.36
C VAL A 121 -5.33 -1.85 9.87
N LEU A 122 -5.78 -2.33 8.70
CA LEU A 122 -5.23 -3.57 8.12
C LEU A 122 -3.75 -3.43 7.79
N LEU A 123 -3.34 -2.37 7.09
CA LEU A 123 -1.94 -2.16 6.76
C LEU A 123 -1.06 -2.10 8.00
N THR A 124 -1.52 -1.43 9.06
CA THR A 124 -0.81 -1.35 10.34
C THR A 124 -0.68 -2.72 11.00
N ALA A 125 -1.75 -3.53 10.98
CA ALA A 125 -1.73 -4.89 11.53
C ALA A 125 -0.74 -5.79 10.76
N LEU A 126 -0.85 -5.83 9.42
CA LEU A 126 0.06 -6.61 8.57
C LEU A 126 1.52 -6.17 8.73
N TYR A 127 1.79 -4.86 8.71
CA TYR A 127 3.12 -4.30 8.87
C TYR A 127 3.73 -4.65 10.22
N THR A 128 2.94 -4.52 11.31
CA THR A 128 3.41 -4.78 12.66
C THR A 128 3.67 -6.26 12.90
N VAL A 129 2.78 -7.13 12.41
CA VAL A 129 2.93 -8.59 12.51
C VAL A 129 4.11 -9.06 11.66
N ALA A 130 4.19 -8.64 10.39
CA ALA A 130 5.28 -9.01 9.49
C ALA A 130 6.64 -8.50 10.01
N GLY A 131 6.71 -7.25 10.47
CA GLY A 131 7.90 -6.67 11.07
C GLY A 131 8.34 -7.31 12.39
N GLY A 132 7.47 -8.12 12.98
CA GLY A 132 7.76 -8.94 14.16
C GLY A 132 8.39 -10.32 13.86
N ILE A 133 8.45 -10.73 12.59
CA ILE A 133 9.09 -11.99 12.15
C ILE A 133 10.46 -11.65 11.61
N CYS A 134 11.53 -12.21 12.20
CA CYS A 134 12.91 -11.94 11.79
C CYS A 134 13.65 -13.25 11.47
N LEU A 135 14.22 -13.34 10.26
CA LEU A 135 15.11 -14.42 9.87
C LEU A 135 16.54 -14.04 10.28
N ARG A 136 17.11 -14.79 11.22
CA ARG A 136 18.51 -14.66 11.69
C ARG A 136 19.41 -15.70 11.07
N GLY A 137 20.72 -15.47 11.21
CA GLY A 137 21.78 -16.32 10.65
C GLY A 137 22.19 -15.87 9.26
N ASN A 138 23.18 -16.54 8.69
CA ASN A 138 23.72 -16.28 7.37
C ASN A 138 23.19 -17.29 6.35
N LEU A 139 22.84 -16.80 5.16
CA LEU A 139 22.54 -17.58 3.97
C LEU A 139 23.61 -17.25 2.93
N HIS A 140 24.19 -18.23 2.28
CA HIS A 140 25.20 -18.01 1.25
C HIS A 140 24.52 -17.81 -0.11
N GLY A 141 24.65 -16.60 -0.68
CA GLY A 141 24.02 -16.20 -1.93
C GLY A 141 24.57 -16.97 -3.11
N SER A 142 23.70 -17.77 -3.71
CA SER A 142 23.93 -18.45 -4.97
C SER A 142 22.70 -18.28 -5.84
N PRO A 143 22.78 -18.50 -7.16
CA PRO A 143 21.61 -18.39 -8.04
C PRO A 143 20.41 -19.22 -7.58
N ARG A 144 20.64 -20.40 -7.04
CA ARG A 144 19.58 -21.26 -6.50
C ARG A 144 18.98 -20.69 -5.22
N VAL A 145 19.80 -20.24 -4.27
CA VAL A 145 19.34 -19.68 -3.00
C VAL A 145 18.60 -18.35 -3.23
N ASN A 146 19.16 -17.47 -4.07
CA ASN A 146 18.50 -16.20 -4.41
C ASN A 146 17.15 -16.43 -5.09
N THR A 147 17.08 -17.33 -6.08
CA THR A 147 15.80 -17.68 -6.74
C THR A 147 14.80 -18.28 -5.76
N ALA A 148 15.23 -19.14 -4.83
CA ALA A 148 14.36 -19.70 -3.82
C ALA A 148 13.82 -18.63 -2.85
N ILE A 149 14.65 -17.66 -2.45
CA ILE A 149 14.20 -16.53 -1.60
C ILE A 149 13.21 -15.66 -2.37
N LEU A 150 13.45 -15.36 -3.65
CA LEU A 150 12.52 -14.59 -4.48
C LEU A 150 11.19 -15.34 -4.68
N ALA A 151 11.23 -16.64 -4.97
CA ALA A 151 10.02 -17.45 -5.12
C ALA A 151 9.22 -17.54 -3.80
N LEU A 152 9.90 -17.77 -2.68
CA LEU A 152 9.25 -17.75 -1.36
C LEU A 152 8.63 -16.38 -1.07
N GLY A 153 9.36 -15.29 -1.33
CA GLY A 153 8.87 -13.92 -1.13
C GLY A 153 7.66 -13.61 -1.99
N THR A 154 7.66 -14.07 -3.24
CA THR A 154 6.52 -13.94 -4.17
C THR A 154 5.25 -14.60 -3.60
N LEU A 155 5.37 -15.80 -3.04
CA LEU A 155 4.24 -16.51 -2.42
C LEU A 155 3.78 -15.82 -1.12
N LEU A 156 4.73 -15.41 -0.28
CA LEU A 156 4.44 -14.73 0.97
C LEU A 156 3.81 -13.35 0.76
N ALA A 157 4.12 -12.66 -0.33
CA ALA A 157 3.55 -11.35 -0.62
C ALA A 157 2.02 -11.37 -0.68
N SER A 158 1.40 -12.40 -1.26
CA SER A 158 -0.06 -12.55 -1.27
C SER A 158 -0.67 -12.92 0.10
N ILE A 159 0.14 -13.32 1.09
CA ILE A 159 -0.33 -13.79 2.40
C ILE A 159 -0.16 -12.70 3.48
N MET A 160 0.97 -12.00 3.47
CA MET A 160 1.35 -11.04 4.52
C MET A 160 1.60 -9.62 3.99
N GLY A 161 1.20 -9.37 2.74
CA GLY A 161 1.40 -8.11 2.04
C GLY A 161 2.79 -7.98 1.40
N THR A 162 2.83 -7.25 0.27
CA THR A 162 4.09 -6.93 -0.43
C THR A 162 5.09 -6.24 0.48
N THR A 163 4.66 -5.27 1.28
CA THR A 163 5.50 -4.58 2.27
C THR A 163 6.01 -5.52 3.34
N GLY A 164 5.14 -6.41 3.86
CA GLY A 164 5.51 -7.38 4.90
C GLY A 164 6.52 -8.40 4.42
N ALA A 165 6.29 -8.99 3.25
CA ALA A 165 7.21 -9.94 2.62
C ALA A 165 8.56 -9.28 2.28
N ALA A 166 8.51 -8.03 1.80
CA ALA A 166 9.72 -7.26 1.52
C ALA A 166 10.54 -6.99 2.78
N MET A 167 9.90 -6.56 3.88
CA MET A 167 10.60 -6.35 5.16
C MET A 167 11.24 -7.63 5.69
N LEU A 168 10.55 -8.76 5.60
CA LEU A 168 11.04 -10.04 6.08
C LEU A 168 12.27 -10.52 5.31
N LEU A 169 12.28 -10.37 3.98
CA LEU A 169 13.23 -11.08 3.12
C LEU A 169 14.35 -10.21 2.53
N ILE A 170 14.17 -8.89 2.39
CA ILE A 170 15.19 -8.05 1.76
C ILE A 170 16.53 -8.07 2.54
N ARG A 171 16.49 -7.98 3.87
CA ARG A 171 17.71 -7.99 4.70
C ARG A 171 18.44 -9.30 4.68
N PRO A 172 17.79 -10.47 4.88
CA PRO A 172 18.41 -11.77 4.65
C PRO A 172 18.99 -11.94 3.24
N LEU A 173 18.27 -11.48 2.21
CA LEU A 173 18.75 -11.55 0.83
C LEU A 173 20.02 -10.71 0.62
N LEU A 174 20.07 -9.50 1.16
CA LEU A 174 21.25 -8.64 1.07
C LEU A 174 22.43 -9.22 1.85
N ARG A 175 22.21 -9.78 3.06
CA ARG A 175 23.25 -10.48 3.82
C ARG A 175 23.80 -11.68 3.05
N ALA A 176 22.93 -12.48 2.46
CA ALA A 176 23.33 -13.63 1.66
C ALA A 176 24.25 -13.27 0.48
N ASN A 177 24.21 -12.02 0.03
CA ASN A 177 24.94 -11.55 -1.13
C ASN A 177 25.98 -10.45 -0.82
N ASP A 178 26.36 -10.26 0.45
CA ASP A 178 27.28 -9.19 0.88
C ASP A 178 28.74 -9.38 0.40
N ASN A 179 29.09 -10.61 0.03
CA ASN A 179 30.38 -10.97 -0.59
C ASN A 179 30.36 -10.82 -2.13
N ARG A 180 29.23 -10.51 -2.74
CA ARG A 180 29.06 -10.41 -4.21
C ARG A 180 29.26 -8.98 -4.72
N LYS A 181 29.82 -8.86 -5.93
CA LYS A 181 30.02 -7.57 -6.59
C LYS A 181 28.76 -7.09 -7.33
N HIS A 182 28.03 -8.01 -7.94
CA HIS A 182 26.87 -7.71 -8.77
C HIS A 182 25.57 -8.13 -8.04
N VAL A 183 24.97 -7.20 -7.27
CA VAL A 183 23.77 -7.45 -6.45
C VAL A 183 22.56 -6.65 -6.96
N VAL A 184 22.77 -5.64 -7.81
CA VAL A 184 21.71 -4.73 -8.27
C VAL A 184 20.54 -5.50 -8.90
N HIS A 185 20.80 -6.45 -9.80
CA HIS A 185 19.76 -7.25 -10.44
C HIS A 185 18.96 -8.08 -9.43
N VAL A 186 19.60 -8.56 -8.35
CA VAL A 186 18.92 -9.31 -7.28
C VAL A 186 17.86 -8.44 -6.62
N VAL A 187 18.19 -7.18 -6.33
CA VAL A 187 17.26 -6.22 -5.72
C VAL A 187 16.18 -5.76 -6.71
N VAL A 188 16.53 -5.53 -7.97
CA VAL A 188 15.57 -5.16 -9.02
C VAL A 188 14.51 -6.25 -9.20
N PHE A 189 14.91 -7.51 -9.33
CA PHE A 189 13.96 -8.62 -9.45
C PHE A 189 13.19 -8.88 -8.16
N PHE A 190 13.77 -8.57 -7.00
CA PHE A 190 13.03 -8.59 -5.73
C PHE A 190 11.88 -7.57 -5.74
N ILE A 191 12.12 -6.36 -6.26
CA ILE A 191 11.06 -5.36 -6.42
C ILE A 191 9.99 -5.87 -7.39
N PHE A 192 10.36 -6.41 -8.55
CA PHE A 192 9.42 -6.90 -9.54
C PHE A 192 8.52 -8.01 -8.98
N LEU A 193 9.13 -8.98 -8.28
CA LEU A 193 8.47 -10.18 -7.81
C LEU A 193 7.79 -9.97 -6.46
N VAL A 194 8.56 -9.63 -5.43
CA VAL A 194 8.09 -9.65 -4.03
C VAL A 194 7.32 -8.38 -3.67
N ALA A 195 7.82 -7.24 -4.12
CA ALA A 195 7.20 -5.96 -3.79
C ALA A 195 5.99 -5.61 -4.68
N ASN A 196 5.72 -6.38 -5.75
CA ASN A 196 4.60 -6.11 -6.66
C ASN A 196 3.89 -7.39 -7.11
N ALA A 197 4.36 -8.07 -8.15
CA ALA A 197 3.62 -9.15 -8.83
C ALA A 197 3.15 -10.26 -7.87
N GLY A 198 3.95 -10.59 -6.85
CA GLY A 198 3.62 -11.57 -5.83
C GLY A 198 2.42 -11.22 -4.96
N GLY A 199 2.03 -9.94 -4.88
CA GLY A 199 0.89 -9.49 -4.09
C GLY A 199 -0.49 -9.70 -4.74
N SER A 200 -0.57 -10.30 -5.94
CA SER A 200 -1.79 -10.27 -6.76
C SER A 200 -2.88 -11.29 -6.39
N LEU A 201 -2.62 -12.30 -5.54
CA LEU A 201 -3.57 -13.40 -5.34
C LEU A 201 -4.60 -13.16 -4.23
N SER A 202 -4.43 -12.19 -3.37
CA SER A 202 -5.39 -11.96 -2.30
C SER A 202 -5.51 -10.47 -1.95
N PRO A 203 -6.61 -10.06 -1.30
CA PRO A 203 -6.77 -8.71 -0.77
C PRO A 203 -5.69 -8.28 0.24
N LEU A 204 -5.03 -9.25 0.88
CA LEU A 204 -3.95 -8.98 1.84
C LEU A 204 -2.61 -8.71 1.15
N GLY A 205 -2.49 -9.08 -0.14
CA GLY A 205 -1.25 -9.04 -0.88
C GLY A 205 -0.82 -7.62 -1.23
N ASP A 206 -1.71 -6.87 -1.84
CA ASP A 206 -1.38 -5.51 -2.27
C ASP A 206 -2.56 -4.55 -2.03
N PRO A 207 -2.29 -3.28 -1.66
CA PRO A 207 -3.31 -2.28 -1.35
C PRO A 207 -4.48 -2.17 -2.33
N PRO A 208 -4.30 -2.18 -3.66
CA PRO A 208 -5.40 -2.15 -4.63
C PRO A 208 -6.45 -3.22 -4.41
N LEU A 209 -6.01 -4.44 -4.15
CA LEU A 209 -6.91 -5.59 -4.02
C LEU A 209 -7.70 -5.54 -2.71
N PHE A 210 -7.10 -4.98 -1.65
CA PHE A 210 -7.84 -4.73 -0.42
C PHE A 210 -8.92 -3.65 -0.60
N LEU A 211 -8.63 -2.62 -1.35
CA LEU A 211 -9.64 -1.61 -1.69
C LEU A 211 -10.79 -2.23 -2.50
N GLY A 212 -10.48 -3.12 -3.46
CA GLY A 212 -11.51 -3.90 -4.15
C GLY A 212 -12.35 -4.75 -3.19
N PHE A 213 -11.73 -5.37 -2.20
CA PHE A 213 -12.43 -6.13 -1.16
C PHE A 213 -13.35 -5.22 -0.32
N LEU A 214 -12.93 -4.02 0.05
CA LEU A 214 -13.78 -3.04 0.74
C LEU A 214 -14.96 -2.61 -0.12
N GLN A 215 -14.78 -2.51 -1.45
CA GLN A 215 -15.86 -2.24 -2.41
C GLN A 215 -16.77 -3.45 -2.67
N GLY A 216 -16.50 -4.62 -2.06
CA GLY A 216 -17.36 -5.80 -2.13
C GLY A 216 -16.84 -6.93 -3.03
N VAL A 217 -15.63 -6.83 -3.58
CA VAL A 217 -15.01 -7.94 -4.31
C VAL A 217 -14.72 -9.08 -3.34
N SER A 218 -15.08 -10.33 -3.70
CA SER A 218 -14.90 -11.47 -2.82
C SER A 218 -13.42 -11.81 -2.61
N PHE A 219 -13.07 -12.29 -1.41
CA PHE A 219 -11.67 -12.53 -1.00
C PHE A 219 -10.90 -13.44 -1.98
N PHE A 220 -11.49 -14.53 -2.42
CA PHE A 220 -10.84 -15.50 -3.31
C PHE A 220 -11.01 -15.19 -4.80
N TRP A 221 -11.74 -14.13 -5.16
CA TRP A 221 -11.95 -13.77 -6.55
C TRP A 221 -10.63 -13.50 -7.27
N THR A 222 -9.74 -12.71 -6.64
CA THR A 222 -8.41 -12.42 -7.18
C THR A 222 -7.55 -13.66 -7.31
N THR A 223 -7.62 -14.59 -6.34
CA THR A 223 -6.90 -15.87 -6.42
C THR A 223 -7.30 -16.66 -7.66
N THR A 224 -8.59 -16.75 -7.96
CA THR A 224 -9.10 -17.56 -9.08
C THR A 224 -8.85 -16.90 -10.45
N HIS A 225 -8.89 -15.58 -10.54
CA HIS A 225 -8.78 -14.85 -11.82
C HIS A 225 -7.37 -14.38 -12.14
N LEU A 226 -6.53 -14.15 -11.14
CA LEU A 226 -5.16 -13.67 -11.33
C LEU A 226 -4.08 -14.76 -11.17
N ALA A 227 -4.45 -16.00 -10.81
CA ALA A 227 -3.47 -17.07 -10.63
C ALA A 227 -2.67 -17.36 -11.91
N LEU A 228 -3.32 -17.45 -13.07
CA LEU A 228 -2.64 -17.72 -14.33
C LEU A 228 -1.80 -16.53 -14.82
N PRO A 229 -2.31 -15.28 -14.86
CA PRO A 229 -1.49 -14.10 -15.15
C PRO A 229 -0.27 -13.98 -14.22
N MET A 230 -0.46 -14.16 -12.90
CA MET A 230 0.64 -14.14 -11.94
C MET A 230 1.66 -15.25 -12.18
N LEU A 231 1.20 -16.47 -12.43
CA LEU A 231 2.08 -17.61 -12.69
C LEU A 231 2.94 -17.38 -13.94
N LEU A 232 2.36 -16.81 -15.01
CA LEU A 232 3.11 -16.41 -16.21
C LEU A 232 4.16 -15.34 -15.85
N VAL A 233 3.74 -14.23 -15.24
CA VAL A 233 4.63 -13.10 -14.95
C VAL A 233 5.73 -13.53 -13.97
N CYS A 234 5.39 -14.12 -12.85
CA CYS A 234 6.38 -14.52 -11.84
C CYS A 234 7.25 -15.68 -12.31
N GLY A 235 6.69 -16.63 -13.05
CA GLY A 235 7.44 -17.75 -13.61
C GLY A 235 8.51 -17.31 -14.61
N VAL A 236 8.15 -16.45 -15.55
CA VAL A 236 9.11 -15.89 -16.53
C VAL A 236 10.16 -15.04 -15.83
N LEU A 237 9.77 -14.21 -14.85
CA LEU A 237 10.70 -13.40 -14.07
C LEU A 237 11.68 -14.26 -13.27
N LEU A 238 11.23 -15.34 -12.62
CA LEU A 238 12.11 -16.25 -11.85
C LEU A 238 13.09 -17.00 -12.76
N ILE A 239 12.62 -17.47 -13.93
CA ILE A 239 13.50 -18.13 -14.92
C ILE A 239 14.54 -17.14 -15.46
N GLY A 240 14.11 -15.94 -15.85
CA GLY A 240 15.00 -14.88 -16.33
C GLY A 240 16.01 -14.44 -15.27
N PHE A 241 15.56 -14.30 -14.03
CA PHE A 241 16.44 -14.01 -12.89
C PHE A 241 17.48 -15.10 -12.68
N TYR A 242 17.06 -16.37 -12.64
CA TYR A 242 17.98 -17.50 -12.45
C TYR A 242 19.06 -17.55 -13.53
N ALA A 243 18.68 -17.34 -14.79
CA ALA A 243 19.62 -17.30 -15.92
C ALA A 243 20.61 -16.14 -15.79
N LEU A 244 20.11 -14.94 -15.46
CA LEU A 244 20.92 -13.74 -15.29
C LEU A 244 21.85 -13.82 -14.09
N ASP A 245 21.36 -14.27 -12.93
CA ASP A 245 22.15 -14.41 -11.72
C ASP A 245 23.21 -15.52 -11.86
N SER A 246 22.87 -16.62 -12.54
CA SER A 246 23.82 -17.69 -12.89
C SER A 246 24.94 -17.19 -13.81
N TYR A 247 24.62 -16.34 -14.80
CA TYR A 247 25.62 -15.75 -15.67
C TYR A 247 26.64 -14.89 -14.89
N PHE A 248 26.17 -14.00 -14.00
CA PHE A 248 27.06 -13.16 -13.18
C PHE A 248 27.86 -13.99 -12.19
N PHE A 249 27.21 -14.97 -11.54
CA PHE A 249 27.86 -15.82 -10.52
C PHE A 249 28.99 -16.64 -11.12
N HIS A 250 28.73 -17.47 -12.15
CA HIS A 250 29.74 -18.41 -12.67
C HIS A 250 30.85 -17.72 -13.46
N ARG A 251 30.59 -16.62 -14.16
CA ARG A 251 31.61 -15.96 -14.96
C ARG A 251 32.47 -14.94 -14.23
N ARG A 252 32.01 -14.40 -13.08
CA ARG A 252 32.67 -13.25 -12.47
C ARG A 252 32.87 -13.33 -10.95
N GLU A 253 32.21 -14.22 -10.25
CA GLU A 253 32.10 -14.13 -8.79
C GLU A 253 32.34 -15.45 -8.02
N GLU A 254 32.32 -16.61 -8.66
CA GLU A 254 32.35 -17.91 -7.97
C GLU A 254 33.60 -18.09 -7.09
N GLU A 255 34.79 -17.69 -7.54
CA GLU A 255 36.03 -17.81 -6.77
C GLU A 255 36.06 -16.81 -5.59
N ARG A 256 35.54 -15.59 -5.80
CA ARG A 256 35.55 -14.53 -4.81
C ARG A 256 34.55 -14.77 -3.68
N SER A 257 33.41 -15.34 -3.96
CA SER A 257 32.35 -15.58 -2.97
C SER A 257 32.72 -16.61 -1.93
N ARG A 258 33.64 -17.51 -2.27
CA ARG A 258 34.12 -18.56 -1.33
C ARG A 258 35.09 -18.05 -0.26
N PHE A 259 35.79 -16.94 -0.51
CA PHE A 259 36.89 -16.46 0.36
C PHE A 259 36.57 -15.19 1.15
N LEU A 260 35.47 -14.50 0.87
CA LEU A 260 35.17 -13.18 1.42
C LEU A 260 33.71 -13.08 1.87
N ASP A 261 33.27 -13.96 2.79
CA ASP A 261 31.98 -13.78 3.44
C ASP A 261 32.16 -13.00 4.75
N PRO A 262 31.75 -11.70 4.79
CA PRO A 262 31.91 -10.86 5.98
C PRO A 262 30.91 -11.18 7.07
N THR A 263 29.79 -11.88 6.73
CA THR A 263 28.76 -12.23 7.71
C THR A 263 29.07 -13.57 8.38
N PRO A 264 29.20 -13.62 9.73
CA PRO A 264 29.47 -14.87 10.44
C PRO A 264 28.31 -15.87 10.30
N ASP A 265 28.64 -17.17 10.20
CA ASP A 265 27.67 -18.28 10.21
C ASP A 265 27.02 -18.52 11.59
N THR A 266 27.47 -17.82 12.60
CA THR A 266 26.89 -17.85 13.96
C THR A 266 26.18 -16.55 14.27
N PRO A 267 24.93 -16.60 14.76
CA PRO A 267 24.13 -17.77 15.15
C PRO A 267 23.58 -18.58 13.96
N PRO A 268 23.21 -19.87 14.17
CA PRO A 268 22.63 -20.69 13.11
C PRO A 268 21.31 -20.10 12.60
N LEU A 269 20.92 -20.52 11.39
CA LEU A 269 19.65 -20.11 10.79
C LEU A 269 18.48 -20.37 11.75
N GLY A 270 17.64 -19.37 11.93
CA GLY A 270 16.49 -19.45 12.80
C GLY A 270 15.51 -18.31 12.55
N ILE A 271 14.31 -18.46 13.08
CA ILE A 271 13.26 -17.47 13.01
C ILE A 271 12.92 -17.01 14.42
N ASP A 272 13.04 -15.71 14.64
CA ASP A 272 12.59 -15.04 15.86
C ASP A 272 11.21 -14.43 15.65
N GLY A 273 10.44 -14.28 16.75
CA GLY A 273 9.10 -13.71 16.69
C GLY A 273 8.03 -14.65 16.14
N LYS A 274 8.18 -15.97 16.32
CA LYS A 274 7.26 -17.02 15.79
C LYS A 274 5.79 -16.79 16.15
N ILE A 275 5.48 -16.11 17.26
CA ILE A 275 4.11 -15.78 17.64
C ILE A 275 3.38 -15.00 16.54
N ASN A 276 4.11 -14.22 15.74
CA ASN A 276 3.52 -13.43 14.67
C ASN A 276 2.98 -14.28 13.50
N PHE A 277 3.36 -15.55 13.35
CA PHE A 277 2.69 -16.45 12.41
C PHE A 277 1.26 -16.76 12.85
N VAL A 278 1.04 -16.93 14.16
CA VAL A 278 -0.32 -17.13 14.71
C VAL A 278 -1.13 -15.84 14.57
N LEU A 279 -0.51 -14.68 14.84
CA LEU A 279 -1.17 -13.40 14.68
C LEU A 279 -1.46 -13.07 13.22
N LEU A 280 -0.59 -13.48 12.28
CA LEU A 280 -0.85 -13.38 10.83
C LEU A 280 -2.06 -14.25 10.43
N ALA A 281 -2.13 -15.48 10.91
CA ALA A 281 -3.30 -16.33 10.69
C ALA A 281 -4.59 -15.70 11.26
N ALA A 282 -4.50 -15.02 12.41
CA ALA A 282 -5.62 -14.28 12.97
C ALA A 282 -6.02 -13.08 12.08
N VAL A 283 -5.08 -12.31 11.52
CA VAL A 283 -5.38 -11.25 10.54
C VAL A 283 -6.15 -11.82 9.35
N ILE A 284 -5.66 -12.91 8.75
CA ILE A 284 -6.32 -13.57 7.63
C ILE A 284 -7.74 -14.00 8.00
N ALA A 285 -7.90 -14.65 9.15
CA ALA A 285 -9.21 -15.11 9.63
C ALA A 285 -10.19 -13.96 9.85
N LEU A 286 -9.75 -12.82 10.40
CA LEU A 286 -10.57 -11.64 10.64
C LEU A 286 -11.03 -10.98 9.33
N VAL A 287 -10.16 -10.89 8.33
CA VAL A 287 -10.53 -10.35 7.02
C VAL A 287 -11.50 -11.31 6.31
N LEU A 288 -11.23 -12.60 6.32
CA LEU A 288 -12.16 -13.61 5.78
C LEU A 288 -13.53 -13.57 6.50
N MET A 289 -13.52 -13.48 7.83
CA MET A 289 -14.74 -13.34 8.63
C MET A 289 -15.59 -12.16 8.14
N SER A 290 -14.99 -10.99 7.93
CA SER A 290 -15.73 -9.79 7.51
C SER A 290 -16.35 -9.92 6.11
N GLY A 291 -15.79 -10.75 5.25
CA GLY A 291 -16.35 -11.06 3.92
C GLY A 291 -17.49 -12.09 3.95
N LEU A 292 -17.42 -13.05 4.89
CA LEU A 292 -18.33 -14.20 4.93
C LEU A 292 -19.48 -14.03 5.95
N TRP A 293 -19.19 -13.41 7.10
CA TRP A 293 -20.18 -13.18 8.15
C TRP A 293 -20.87 -11.83 7.92
N LYS A 294 -22.15 -11.89 7.52
CA LYS A 294 -22.98 -10.72 7.23
C LYS A 294 -24.23 -10.75 8.10
N PRO A 295 -24.19 -10.28 9.36
CA PRO A 295 -25.33 -10.32 10.28
C PRO A 295 -26.45 -9.37 9.91
N GLY A 296 -26.27 -8.45 8.95
CA GLY A 296 -27.27 -7.47 8.56
C GLY A 296 -27.46 -6.33 9.58
N VAL A 297 -26.52 -6.16 10.50
CA VAL A 297 -26.53 -5.07 11.48
C VAL A 297 -25.59 -3.97 11.00
N GLU A 298 -26.11 -2.76 10.93
CA GLU A 298 -25.37 -1.57 10.52
C GLU A 298 -25.54 -0.46 11.56
N PHE A 299 -24.50 0.32 11.76
CA PHE A 299 -24.50 1.51 12.61
C PHE A 299 -24.49 2.74 11.72
N ASP A 300 -25.47 3.62 11.88
CA ASP A 300 -25.44 4.92 11.22
C ASP A 300 -24.54 5.88 12.01
N VAL A 301 -23.47 6.33 11.38
CA VAL A 301 -22.54 7.32 11.92
C VAL A 301 -22.53 8.52 11.01
N PHE A 302 -23.32 9.55 11.34
CA PHE A 302 -23.46 10.78 10.54
C PHE A 302 -23.86 10.54 9.07
N GLY A 303 -24.76 9.58 8.82
CA GLY A 303 -25.21 9.21 7.49
C GLY A 303 -24.33 8.20 6.77
N THR A 304 -23.29 7.68 7.42
CA THR A 304 -22.45 6.58 6.91
C THR A 304 -22.85 5.28 7.61
N HIS A 305 -23.21 4.26 6.83
CA HIS A 305 -23.63 2.95 7.34
C HIS A 305 -22.43 2.02 7.54
N VAL A 306 -21.97 1.91 8.77
CA VAL A 306 -20.86 1.01 9.13
C VAL A 306 -21.40 -0.36 9.51
N ALA A 307 -21.11 -1.39 8.71
CA ALA A 307 -21.53 -2.75 8.98
C ALA A 307 -20.81 -3.34 10.20
N LEU A 308 -21.54 -4.06 11.07
CA LEU A 308 -21.01 -4.65 12.30
C LEU A 308 -19.76 -5.52 12.05
N GLN A 309 -19.78 -6.34 10.99
CA GLN A 309 -18.63 -7.20 10.66
C GLN A 309 -17.36 -6.41 10.36
N ASN A 310 -17.47 -5.23 9.74
CA ASN A 310 -16.34 -4.35 9.45
C ASN A 310 -15.79 -3.72 10.76
N ALA A 311 -16.68 -3.23 11.62
CA ALA A 311 -16.29 -2.68 12.92
C ALA A 311 -15.59 -3.74 13.80
N VAL A 312 -16.13 -4.96 13.84
CA VAL A 312 -15.53 -6.07 14.60
C VAL A 312 -14.16 -6.44 14.02
N ARG A 313 -14.04 -6.55 12.70
CA ARG A 313 -12.75 -6.78 12.03
C ARG A 313 -11.72 -5.73 12.44
N ASP A 314 -12.05 -4.46 12.31
CA ASP A 314 -11.10 -3.36 12.52
C ASP A 314 -10.67 -3.26 13.98
N LEU A 315 -11.59 -3.38 14.94
CA LEU A 315 -11.27 -3.42 16.35
C LEU A 315 -10.41 -4.65 16.71
N ALA A 316 -10.71 -5.81 16.16
CA ALA A 316 -9.92 -7.02 16.38
C ALA A 316 -8.51 -6.91 15.77
N LEU A 317 -8.36 -6.29 14.59
CA LEU A 317 -7.05 -6.02 13.96
C LEU A 317 -6.21 -5.05 14.79
N ILE A 318 -6.82 -4.04 15.43
CA ILE A 318 -6.14 -3.19 16.40
C ILE A 318 -5.66 -4.04 17.60
N GLY A 319 -6.50 -4.94 18.09
CA GLY A 319 -6.13 -5.89 19.15
C GLY A 319 -4.94 -6.77 18.75
N VAL A 320 -4.94 -7.33 17.54
CA VAL A 320 -3.82 -8.13 16.99
C VAL A 320 -2.54 -7.29 16.90
N THR A 321 -2.65 -6.03 16.46
CA THR A 321 -1.51 -5.10 16.42
C THR A 321 -0.90 -4.90 17.80
N LEU A 322 -1.72 -4.61 18.81
CA LEU A 322 -1.27 -4.44 20.20
C LEU A 322 -0.67 -5.72 20.77
N LEU A 323 -1.26 -6.88 20.50
CA LEU A 323 -0.71 -8.17 20.91
C LEU A 323 0.65 -8.45 20.23
N SER A 324 0.79 -8.14 18.95
CA SER A 324 2.09 -8.26 18.26
C SER A 324 3.14 -7.36 18.89
N LEU A 325 2.80 -6.12 19.25
CA LEU A 325 3.71 -5.20 19.92
C LEU A 325 4.13 -5.72 21.31
N ALA A 326 3.21 -6.28 22.05
CA ALA A 326 3.44 -6.77 23.42
C ALA A 326 4.23 -8.11 23.46
N LEU A 327 3.91 -9.04 22.57
CA LEU A 327 4.41 -10.42 22.61
C LEU A 327 5.66 -10.66 21.77
N THR A 328 6.00 -9.78 20.84
CA THR A 328 7.17 -9.94 19.98
C THR A 328 8.45 -9.57 20.70
N PRO A 329 9.47 -10.45 20.72
CA PRO A 329 10.77 -10.12 21.31
C PRO A 329 11.40 -8.88 20.64
N ARG A 330 11.97 -7.99 21.44
CA ARG A 330 12.64 -6.77 20.94
C ARG A 330 13.75 -7.08 19.93
N ALA A 331 14.46 -8.19 20.11
CA ALA A 331 15.49 -8.63 19.17
C ALA A 331 14.97 -8.90 17.77
N ALA A 332 13.75 -9.46 17.62
CA ALA A 332 13.15 -9.70 16.30
C ALA A 332 12.86 -8.38 15.59
N ARG A 333 12.30 -7.39 16.29
CA ARG A 333 12.02 -6.06 15.72
C ARG A 333 13.30 -5.30 15.38
N ALA A 334 14.30 -5.35 16.26
CA ALA A 334 15.62 -4.76 16.01
C ALA A 334 16.32 -5.40 14.80
N GLY A 335 16.21 -6.74 14.64
CA GLY A 335 16.76 -7.44 13.48
C GLY A 335 16.14 -7.02 12.13
N ASN A 336 14.90 -6.52 12.16
CA ASN A 336 14.20 -5.98 11.00
C ASN A 336 14.30 -4.45 10.89
N ASP A 337 15.04 -3.76 11.78
CA ASP A 337 15.05 -2.29 11.89
C ASP A 337 13.63 -1.70 11.88
N PHE A 338 12.71 -2.35 12.59
CA PHE A 338 11.29 -1.97 12.62
C PHE A 338 11.12 -0.56 13.17
N ASN A 339 10.44 0.29 12.42
CA ASN A 339 10.06 1.64 12.83
C ASN A 339 8.70 2.02 12.21
N TRP A 340 8.10 3.09 12.68
CA TRP A 340 6.77 3.50 12.27
C TRP A 340 6.74 4.42 11.05
N ALA A 341 7.89 4.93 10.58
CA ALA A 341 7.95 5.91 9.51
C ALA A 341 7.20 5.50 8.23
N PRO A 342 7.32 4.24 7.73
CA PRO A 342 6.58 3.84 6.53
C PRO A 342 5.05 3.88 6.71
N ILE A 343 4.54 3.46 7.86
CA ILE A 343 3.08 3.49 8.13
C ILE A 343 2.60 4.90 8.38
N GLU A 344 3.40 5.74 9.05
CA GLU A 344 3.09 7.15 9.27
C GLU A 344 3.00 7.91 7.94
N GLU A 345 3.90 7.64 6.99
CA GLU A 345 3.87 8.22 5.67
C GLU A 345 2.61 7.79 4.91
N VAL A 346 2.35 6.50 4.81
CA VAL A 346 1.15 5.95 4.17
C VAL A 346 -0.11 6.52 4.81
N ALA A 347 -0.21 6.55 6.14
CA ALA A 347 -1.39 7.04 6.84
C ALA A 347 -1.69 8.51 6.48
N LYS A 348 -0.69 9.38 6.47
CA LYS A 348 -0.86 10.80 6.14
C LYS A 348 -1.21 11.05 4.69
N LEU A 349 -0.58 10.33 3.77
CA LEU A 349 -0.84 10.47 2.34
C LEU A 349 -2.22 9.95 1.95
N PHE A 350 -2.57 8.76 2.44
CA PHE A 350 -3.87 8.16 2.12
C PHE A 350 -5.04 8.88 2.75
N ALA A 351 -4.87 9.54 3.90
CA ALA A 351 -5.91 10.44 4.43
C ALA A 351 -6.24 11.55 3.43
N GLY A 352 -5.23 12.18 2.83
CA GLY A 352 -5.43 13.18 1.76
C GLY A 352 -6.06 12.60 0.50
N ILE A 353 -5.58 11.42 0.06
CA ILE A 353 -6.07 10.72 -1.12
C ILE A 353 -7.57 10.38 -0.98
N PHE A 354 -7.98 9.69 0.09
CA PHE A 354 -9.37 9.27 0.29
C PHE A 354 -10.34 10.44 0.45
N VAL A 355 -9.90 11.52 1.06
CA VAL A 355 -10.73 12.74 1.15
C VAL A 355 -10.91 13.40 -0.23
N THR A 356 -9.86 13.47 -1.03
CA THR A 356 -9.90 14.20 -2.32
C THR A 356 -10.43 13.35 -3.47
N ILE A 357 -10.45 12.01 -3.38
CA ILE A 357 -10.94 11.12 -4.43
C ILE A 357 -12.47 11.08 -4.50
N ALA A 358 -13.18 11.41 -3.41
CA ALA A 358 -14.64 11.28 -3.30
C ALA A 358 -15.41 11.93 -4.47
N PRO A 359 -15.17 13.19 -4.87
CA PRO A 359 -15.86 13.78 -6.03
C PRO A 359 -15.45 13.12 -7.35
N VAL A 360 -14.21 12.64 -7.46
CA VAL A 360 -13.72 11.94 -8.66
C VAL A 360 -14.49 10.64 -8.88
N ILE A 361 -14.65 9.84 -7.82
CA ILE A 361 -15.46 8.61 -7.87
C ILE A 361 -16.91 8.92 -8.29
N THR A 362 -17.51 9.96 -7.73
CA THR A 362 -18.87 10.36 -8.04
C THR A 362 -19.03 10.76 -9.51
N ILE A 363 -18.08 11.51 -10.07
CA ILE A 363 -18.06 11.89 -11.49
C ILE A 363 -17.85 10.67 -12.39
N LEU A 364 -16.93 9.77 -12.04
CA LEU A 364 -16.63 8.56 -12.82
C LEU A 364 -17.82 7.61 -12.89
N ARG A 365 -18.55 7.44 -11.79
CA ARG A 365 -19.78 6.62 -11.74
C ARG A 365 -20.91 7.18 -12.61
N ALA A 366 -20.91 8.49 -12.91
CA ALA A 366 -21.85 9.08 -13.86
C ALA A 366 -21.54 8.70 -15.32
N GLY A 367 -20.41 8.05 -15.59
CA GLY A 367 -20.04 7.54 -16.92
C GLY A 367 -20.00 8.63 -17.97
N GLU A 368 -20.71 8.41 -19.08
CA GLU A 368 -20.80 9.37 -20.20
C GLU A 368 -21.52 10.69 -19.84
N ALA A 369 -22.37 10.68 -18.83
CA ALA A 369 -23.03 11.89 -18.35
C ALA A 369 -22.12 12.75 -17.45
N GLY A 370 -21.01 12.21 -16.97
CA GLY A 370 -20.07 12.89 -16.08
C GLY A 370 -19.03 13.73 -16.83
N ALA A 371 -18.38 14.65 -16.09
CA ALA A 371 -17.37 15.55 -16.66
C ALA A 371 -16.08 14.81 -17.15
N PHE A 372 -15.93 13.51 -16.84
CA PHE A 372 -14.83 12.66 -17.31
C PHE A 372 -15.23 11.72 -18.46
N ALA A 373 -16.32 11.99 -19.18
CA ALA A 373 -16.76 11.20 -20.33
C ALA A 373 -15.64 10.90 -21.35
N GLY A 374 -14.71 11.84 -21.59
CA GLY A 374 -13.56 11.63 -22.46
C GLY A 374 -12.63 10.50 -22.00
N ILE A 375 -12.51 10.25 -20.69
CA ILE A 375 -11.72 9.12 -20.14
C ILE A 375 -12.51 7.83 -20.31
N VAL A 376 -13.84 7.86 -20.14
CA VAL A 376 -14.72 6.70 -20.37
C VAL A 376 -14.58 6.20 -21.80
N HIS A 377 -14.59 7.10 -22.79
CA HIS A 377 -14.42 6.76 -24.22
C HIS A 377 -13.04 6.20 -24.57
N LEU A 378 -11.99 6.47 -23.78
CA LEU A 378 -10.66 5.92 -24.02
C LEU A 378 -10.56 4.43 -23.69
N VAL A 379 -11.37 3.95 -22.73
CA VAL A 379 -11.29 2.57 -22.23
C VAL A 379 -12.49 1.71 -22.66
N ASN A 380 -13.51 2.32 -23.26
CA ASN A 380 -14.68 1.62 -23.81
C ASN A 380 -14.67 1.70 -25.35
N ASP A 381 -15.29 0.71 -25.98
CA ASP A 381 -15.50 0.70 -27.44
C ASP A 381 -16.65 1.64 -27.85
N ALA A 382 -16.89 1.74 -29.15
CA ALA A 382 -17.95 2.59 -29.72
C ALA A 382 -19.38 2.14 -29.31
N SER A 383 -19.54 0.93 -28.77
CA SER A 383 -20.81 0.41 -28.25
C SER A 383 -20.94 0.62 -26.72
N GLY A 384 -19.97 1.27 -26.09
CA GLY A 384 -19.93 1.50 -24.65
C GLY A 384 -19.48 0.28 -23.83
N GLN A 385 -18.98 -0.78 -24.48
CA GLN A 385 -18.48 -1.97 -23.79
C GLN A 385 -17.02 -1.77 -23.37
N PRO A 386 -16.62 -2.27 -22.19
CA PRO A 386 -15.23 -2.19 -21.72
C PRO A 386 -14.28 -2.89 -22.69
N HIS A 387 -13.18 -2.22 -23.02
CA HIS A 387 -12.06 -2.81 -23.75
C HIS A 387 -11.00 -3.26 -22.75
N ASP A 388 -10.99 -4.55 -22.38
CA ASP A 388 -10.19 -5.09 -21.27
C ASP A 388 -8.71 -4.81 -21.41
N LEU A 389 -8.14 -4.93 -22.61
CA LEU A 389 -6.73 -4.60 -22.88
C LEU A 389 -6.42 -3.12 -22.61
N MET A 390 -7.36 -2.21 -22.92
CA MET A 390 -7.18 -0.77 -22.62
C MET A 390 -7.26 -0.52 -21.11
N TYR A 391 -8.16 -1.20 -20.38
CA TYR A 391 -8.21 -1.15 -18.92
C TYR A 391 -6.90 -1.64 -18.31
N PHE A 392 -6.31 -2.74 -18.80
CA PHE A 392 -5.02 -3.25 -18.34
C PHE A 392 -3.91 -2.21 -18.52
N TRP A 393 -3.78 -1.64 -19.74
CA TRP A 393 -2.70 -0.70 -20.04
C TRP A 393 -2.90 0.66 -19.39
N ALA A 394 -4.12 1.21 -19.41
CA ALA A 394 -4.40 2.52 -18.82
C ALA A 394 -4.21 2.49 -17.31
N THR A 395 -4.75 1.46 -16.63
CA THR A 395 -4.54 1.24 -15.21
C THR A 395 -3.06 1.05 -14.90
N GLY A 396 -2.38 0.21 -15.66
CA GLY A 396 -0.98 -0.12 -15.43
C GLY A 396 -0.02 1.06 -15.68
N LEU A 397 -0.24 1.82 -16.75
CA LEU A 397 0.56 3.02 -17.02
C LEU A 397 0.38 4.06 -15.92
N LEU A 398 -0.84 4.28 -15.47
CA LEU A 398 -1.09 5.23 -14.39
C LEU A 398 -0.47 4.71 -13.08
N SER A 399 -0.61 3.43 -12.74
CA SER A 399 0.00 2.78 -11.59
C SER A 399 1.54 2.82 -11.60
N SER A 400 2.14 2.90 -12.77
CA SER A 400 3.60 3.01 -12.89
C SER A 400 4.17 4.31 -12.35
N PHE A 401 3.39 5.40 -12.37
CA PHE A 401 3.84 6.74 -11.99
C PHE A 401 3.08 7.32 -10.79
N LEU A 402 1.92 6.78 -10.48
CA LEU A 402 1.12 7.11 -9.31
C LEU A 402 1.02 5.86 -8.43
N ASP A 403 0.63 6.04 -7.18
CA ASP A 403 0.40 4.90 -6.27
C ASP A 403 -0.69 3.97 -6.86
N ASN A 404 -0.46 2.66 -6.77
CA ASN A 404 -1.32 1.65 -7.37
C ASN A 404 -2.72 1.59 -6.76
N ALA A 405 -2.87 1.90 -5.48
CA ALA A 405 -4.14 1.80 -4.76
C ALA A 405 -5.18 2.84 -5.21
N PRO A 406 -4.90 4.15 -5.26
CA PRO A 406 -5.83 5.13 -5.81
C PRO A 406 -6.09 4.91 -7.30
N THR A 407 -5.08 4.45 -8.04
CA THR A 407 -5.24 4.10 -9.46
C THR A 407 -6.29 2.99 -9.65
N TYR A 408 -6.22 1.93 -8.85
CA TYR A 408 -7.23 0.87 -8.86
C TYR A 408 -8.64 1.41 -8.62
N LEU A 409 -8.85 2.25 -7.59
CA LEU A 409 -10.15 2.82 -7.29
C LEU A 409 -10.71 3.66 -8.45
N VAL A 410 -9.86 4.44 -9.11
CA VAL A 410 -10.26 5.24 -10.29
C VAL A 410 -10.80 4.32 -11.38
N PHE A 411 -10.06 3.28 -11.79
CA PHE A 411 -10.48 2.40 -12.87
C PHE A 411 -11.60 1.44 -12.47
N PHE A 412 -11.66 1.00 -11.22
CA PHE A 412 -12.78 0.24 -10.68
C PHE A 412 -14.10 1.02 -10.81
N ASN A 413 -14.10 2.30 -10.43
CA ASN A 413 -15.27 3.15 -10.54
C ASN A 413 -15.54 3.61 -11.98
N LEU A 414 -14.52 3.76 -12.81
CA LEU A 414 -14.65 4.02 -14.25
C LEU A 414 -15.37 2.85 -14.98
N ALA A 415 -15.14 1.61 -14.51
CA ALA A 415 -15.82 0.41 -15.00
C ALA A 415 -17.21 0.19 -14.37
N GLY A 416 -17.80 1.22 -13.77
CA GLY A 416 -19.16 1.22 -13.18
C GLY A 416 -19.20 1.12 -11.66
N GLY A 417 -18.12 0.67 -10.98
CA GLY A 417 -18.00 0.65 -9.53
C GLY A 417 -18.90 -0.36 -8.79
N ASP A 418 -19.60 -1.24 -9.50
CA ASP A 418 -20.38 -2.30 -8.90
C ASP A 418 -19.61 -3.62 -8.87
N ALA A 419 -19.21 -4.04 -7.66
CA ALA A 419 -18.40 -5.24 -7.47
C ALA A 419 -19.09 -6.51 -7.97
N GLN A 420 -20.41 -6.62 -7.83
CA GLN A 420 -21.14 -7.81 -8.26
C GLN A 420 -21.13 -7.96 -9.79
N THR A 421 -21.39 -6.89 -10.51
CA THR A 421 -21.30 -6.84 -11.97
C THR A 421 -19.87 -7.11 -12.44
N LEU A 422 -18.88 -6.44 -11.80
CA LEU A 422 -17.47 -6.60 -12.16
C LEU A 422 -16.91 -7.99 -11.85
N MET A 423 -17.43 -8.70 -10.83
CA MET A 423 -17.02 -10.08 -10.56
C MET A 423 -17.66 -11.11 -11.50
N THR A 424 -18.72 -10.74 -12.21
CA THR A 424 -19.50 -11.67 -13.07
C THR A 424 -19.33 -11.33 -14.55
N THR A 425 -20.13 -10.41 -15.07
CA THR A 425 -20.11 -10.01 -16.49
C THR A 425 -18.87 -9.22 -16.87
N GLY A 426 -18.32 -8.43 -15.95
CA GLY A 426 -17.09 -7.65 -16.10
C GLY A 426 -15.84 -8.34 -15.54
N ALA A 427 -15.83 -9.67 -15.40
CA ALA A 427 -14.74 -10.39 -14.74
C ALA A 427 -13.37 -10.17 -15.40
N THR A 428 -13.29 -10.14 -16.72
CA THR A 428 -12.06 -9.86 -17.46
C THR A 428 -11.60 -8.42 -17.25
N THR A 429 -12.52 -7.47 -17.26
CA THR A 429 -12.24 -6.05 -16.99
C THR A 429 -11.68 -5.85 -15.58
N LEU A 430 -12.30 -6.46 -14.56
CA LEU A 430 -11.80 -6.39 -13.18
C LEU A 430 -10.43 -7.06 -13.04
N ALA A 431 -10.20 -8.18 -13.73
CA ALA A 431 -8.91 -8.85 -13.75
C ALA A 431 -7.84 -7.97 -14.43
N ALA A 432 -8.18 -7.30 -15.53
CA ALA A 432 -7.33 -6.37 -16.25
C ALA A 432 -6.93 -5.17 -15.36
N ILE A 433 -7.90 -4.55 -14.67
CA ILE A 433 -7.66 -3.46 -13.70
C ILE A 433 -6.74 -3.96 -12.58
N SER A 434 -7.06 -5.10 -12.00
CA SER A 434 -6.29 -5.67 -10.87
C SER A 434 -4.87 -6.02 -11.26
N ALA A 435 -4.68 -6.67 -12.41
CA ALA A 435 -3.36 -7.03 -12.94
C ALA A 435 -2.55 -5.78 -13.32
N GLY A 436 -3.17 -4.84 -14.02
CA GLY A 436 -2.53 -3.56 -14.39
C GLY A 436 -2.06 -2.79 -13.17
N ALA A 437 -2.92 -2.62 -12.17
CA ALA A 437 -2.58 -1.90 -10.94
C ALA A 437 -1.42 -2.55 -10.17
N VAL A 438 -1.47 -3.88 -9.97
CA VAL A 438 -0.48 -4.59 -9.16
C VAL A 438 0.83 -4.83 -9.92
N PHE A 439 0.77 -5.33 -11.16
CA PHE A 439 1.98 -5.71 -11.89
C PHE A 439 2.79 -4.50 -12.34
N MET A 440 2.12 -3.49 -12.90
CA MET A 440 2.83 -2.33 -13.47
C MET A 440 3.26 -1.30 -12.42
N GLY A 441 2.82 -1.42 -11.16
CA GLY A 441 3.42 -0.71 -10.03
C GLY A 441 4.91 -0.99 -9.88
N ALA A 442 5.39 -2.12 -10.42
CA ALA A 442 6.81 -2.46 -10.48
C ALA A 442 7.64 -1.61 -11.44
N ASN A 443 7.03 -0.88 -12.37
CA ASN A 443 7.75 -0.18 -13.45
C ASN A 443 8.62 0.97 -12.96
N THR A 444 8.29 1.58 -11.81
CA THR A 444 9.08 2.66 -11.22
C THR A 444 9.21 2.48 -9.71
N TYR A 445 10.10 3.27 -9.10
CA TYR A 445 10.21 3.27 -7.63
C TYR A 445 9.00 3.88 -6.91
N ILE A 446 8.24 4.73 -7.58
CA ILE A 446 7.08 5.45 -7.00
C ILE A 446 5.74 4.76 -7.27
N GLY A 447 5.69 3.76 -8.14
CA GLY A 447 4.45 3.06 -8.47
C GLY A 447 3.88 2.18 -7.35
N ASN A 448 4.71 1.83 -6.35
CA ASN A 448 4.25 1.14 -5.15
C ASN A 448 5.19 1.45 -3.97
N ALA A 449 4.66 1.73 -2.79
CA ALA A 449 5.41 2.12 -1.60
C ALA A 449 6.57 1.16 -1.23
N PRO A 450 6.44 -0.19 -1.26
CA PRO A 450 7.53 -1.10 -0.96
C PRO A 450 8.72 -0.99 -1.92
N ASN A 451 8.56 -0.49 -3.15
CA ASN A 451 9.67 -0.34 -4.11
C ASN A 451 10.74 0.62 -3.57
N PHE A 452 10.28 1.79 -3.11
CA PHE A 452 11.18 2.80 -2.55
C PHE A 452 11.81 2.34 -1.24
N MET A 453 11.06 1.64 -0.39
CA MET A 453 11.57 1.06 0.85
C MET A 453 12.68 0.03 0.57
N VAL A 454 12.48 -0.88 -0.37
CA VAL A 454 13.48 -1.89 -0.77
C VAL A 454 14.75 -1.22 -1.31
N LYS A 455 14.59 -0.20 -2.18
CA LYS A 455 15.70 0.61 -2.68
C LYS A 455 16.50 1.24 -1.54
N ALA A 456 15.82 1.93 -0.61
CA ALA A 456 16.45 2.62 0.51
C ALA A 456 17.21 1.64 1.43
N ILE A 457 16.64 0.46 1.72
CA ILE A 457 17.31 -0.59 2.51
C ILE A 457 18.54 -1.11 1.78
N ALA A 458 18.46 -1.34 0.47
CA ALA A 458 19.60 -1.80 -0.33
C ALA A 458 20.73 -0.77 -0.34
N GLU A 459 20.42 0.50 -0.54
CA GLU A 459 21.38 1.61 -0.51
C GLU A 459 22.04 1.78 0.87
N SER A 460 21.27 1.63 1.96
CA SER A 460 21.83 1.67 3.33
C SER A 460 22.81 0.53 3.61
N ARG A 461 22.73 -0.56 2.86
CA ARG A 461 23.66 -1.71 2.90
C ARG A 461 24.78 -1.62 1.86
N GLY A 462 24.95 -0.48 1.19
CA GLY A 462 26.03 -0.22 0.25
C GLY A 462 25.79 -0.70 -1.19
N VAL A 463 24.60 -1.18 -1.52
CA VAL A 463 24.23 -1.51 -2.91
C VAL A 463 23.92 -0.21 -3.65
N ARG A 464 24.68 0.10 -4.69
CA ARG A 464 24.44 1.28 -5.54
C ARG A 464 23.29 1.00 -6.48
N MET A 465 22.06 1.33 -6.03
CA MET A 465 20.87 1.14 -6.85
C MET A 465 20.84 2.11 -8.04
N PRO A 466 20.25 1.72 -9.19
CA PRO A 466 20.08 2.60 -10.33
C PRO A 466 19.20 3.80 -9.96
N GLY A 467 19.51 4.96 -10.55
CA GLY A 467 18.63 6.12 -10.46
C GLY A 467 17.28 5.86 -11.13
N PHE A 468 16.32 6.76 -10.95
CA PHE A 468 14.93 6.58 -11.39
C PHE A 468 14.80 6.14 -12.86
N PHE A 469 15.41 6.86 -13.81
CA PHE A 469 15.34 6.53 -15.23
C PHE A 469 16.12 5.26 -15.60
N ALA A 470 17.23 5.00 -14.91
CA ALA A 470 18.00 3.78 -15.14
C ALA A 470 17.25 2.52 -14.62
N TYR A 471 16.46 2.66 -13.54
CA TYR A 471 15.54 1.61 -13.09
C TYR A 471 14.41 1.38 -14.11
N MET A 472 13.83 2.44 -14.65
CA MET A 472 12.84 2.32 -15.75
C MET A 472 13.42 1.59 -16.96
N GLY A 473 14.71 1.74 -17.23
CA GLY A 473 15.40 0.95 -18.26
C GLY A 473 15.32 -0.55 -18.02
N TRP A 474 15.44 -1.02 -16.76
CA TRP A 474 15.20 -2.42 -16.39
C TRP A 474 13.75 -2.83 -16.66
N SER A 475 12.80 -1.98 -16.29
CA SER A 475 11.36 -2.25 -16.50
C SER A 475 11.02 -2.33 -17.99
N VAL A 476 11.53 -1.43 -18.80
CA VAL A 476 11.32 -1.45 -20.26
C VAL A 476 11.89 -2.72 -20.90
N VAL A 477 13.05 -3.17 -20.47
CA VAL A 477 13.70 -4.36 -21.06
C VAL A 477 13.07 -5.66 -20.56
N VAL A 478 12.67 -5.73 -19.28
CA VAL A 478 12.23 -6.98 -18.65
C VAL A 478 10.70 -7.06 -18.55
N LEU A 479 10.07 -6.00 -18.02
CA LEU A 479 8.64 -6.03 -17.70
C LEU A 479 7.76 -5.70 -18.90
N LEU A 480 8.12 -4.70 -19.71
CA LEU A 480 7.26 -4.26 -20.81
C LEU A 480 6.99 -5.38 -21.83
N PRO A 481 7.99 -6.15 -22.32
CA PRO A 481 7.72 -7.29 -23.20
C PRO A 481 6.83 -8.36 -22.56
N LEU A 482 7.02 -8.60 -21.24
CA LEU A 482 6.23 -9.56 -20.49
C LEU A 482 4.77 -9.09 -20.33
N PHE A 483 4.56 -7.79 -20.11
CA PHE A 483 3.21 -7.23 -20.02
C PHE A 483 2.49 -7.17 -21.36
N LEU A 484 3.23 -6.99 -22.48
CA LEU A 484 2.65 -7.15 -23.82
C LEU A 484 2.11 -8.56 -24.04
N VAL A 485 2.90 -9.57 -23.66
CA VAL A 485 2.46 -10.98 -23.73
C VAL A 485 1.28 -11.25 -22.79
N THR A 486 1.35 -10.74 -21.55
CA THR A 486 0.27 -10.91 -20.56
C THR A 486 -1.02 -10.26 -21.04
N GLY A 487 -0.97 -9.02 -21.54
CA GLY A 487 -2.13 -8.32 -22.09
C GLY A 487 -2.76 -9.05 -23.25
N TRP A 488 -1.93 -9.55 -24.17
CA TRP A 488 -2.42 -10.29 -25.35
C TRP A 488 -3.05 -11.65 -25.00
N LEU A 489 -2.54 -12.34 -23.96
CA LEU A 489 -3.01 -13.68 -23.60
C LEU A 489 -4.27 -13.67 -22.72
N PHE A 490 -4.46 -12.63 -21.91
CA PHE A 490 -5.49 -12.65 -20.86
C PHE A 490 -6.54 -11.54 -21.00
N PHE A 491 -6.24 -10.46 -21.74
CA PHE A 491 -7.06 -9.26 -21.85
C PHE A 491 -7.19 -8.79 -23.31
#